data_0b13f471fa1e086e7a2297908e5a4f94
#
_entry.id   0b13f471fa1e086e7a2297908e5a4f94
#
_cell.length_a   1.000
_cell.length_b   1.000
_cell.length_c   1.000
_cell.angle_alpha   90.00
_cell.angle_beta   90.00
_cell.angle_gamma   90.00
#
_symmetry.space_group_name_H-M   'P 1'
#
loop_
_entity.id
_entity.type
_entity.pdbx_description
1 polymer ?
#
loop_
_entity_poly.entity_id
_entity_poly.type
_entity_poly.pdbx_seq_one_letter_code
_entity_poly.pdbx_strand_id
1 'polypeptide(L)'
;MNIIDNITITDTMIGAGTTIAEPSAGETAWASGVAYAVGDIRIRTATHRKYKCAAVHTSAATPTPENDGTRWVDIGPTDRMAPFDIYTSTQATATGSLTYVLKPGYFNSLALYGLTGAQYSVTVRDAPGGAVIYARSGFLVDDPLGWYEYLFTTARPVGKLVFTGIPIRPAAELTLTLTAAAGQPVGIGMIVMGDYIPLISDEAQWGGTQYGASAEPVTYSYIKTNDDGTTSIVKRHSATNLNASVVMPREHADAALKTLQRVLDRPVAFFATPSRGYEGLNVFGIASSSPVGYDSFGHASININVKGLI
;
A
#
# COMPACT_ATOMS: atom_id res chain seq x y z
N MET A 1 0.95 -17.51 7.47
CA MET A 1 1.27 -16.06 7.34
C MET A 1 2.30 -15.90 6.25
N ASN A 2 2.10 -14.92 5.39
CA ASN A 2 2.91 -14.66 4.21
C ASN A 2 3.33 -13.20 4.21
N ILE A 3 4.44 -12.91 3.57
CA ILE A 3 5.03 -11.57 3.48
C ILE A 3 5.29 -11.27 2.00
N ILE A 4 5.06 -10.02 1.60
CA ILE A 4 5.58 -9.49 0.34
C ILE A 4 6.74 -8.57 0.67
N ASP A 5 7.93 -8.98 0.27
CA ASP A 5 9.15 -8.19 0.38
C ASP A 5 9.17 -7.15 -0.74
N ASN A 6 8.83 -5.90 -0.40
CA ASN A 6 8.53 -4.87 -1.37
C ASN A 6 9.76 -4.32 -2.10
N ILE A 7 9.60 -4.10 -3.39
CA ILE A 7 10.54 -3.39 -4.26
C ILE A 7 10.24 -1.90 -4.15
N THR A 8 11.29 -1.09 -3.98
CA THR A 8 11.16 0.38 -4.06
C THR A 8 10.97 0.78 -5.51
N ILE A 9 9.82 1.36 -5.84
CA ILE A 9 9.52 1.84 -7.19
C ILE A 9 10.12 3.23 -7.39
N THR A 10 10.85 3.38 -8.48
CA THR A 10 11.45 4.65 -8.93
C THR A 10 10.72 5.16 -10.16
N ASP A 11 10.85 6.46 -10.47
CA ASP A 11 10.21 7.06 -11.64
C ASP A 11 10.57 6.34 -12.95
N THR A 12 11.80 5.85 -13.07
CA THR A 12 12.26 5.10 -14.27
C THR A 12 11.51 3.77 -14.48
N MET A 13 10.90 3.23 -13.44
CA MET A 13 10.07 2.02 -13.49
C MET A 13 8.62 2.32 -13.88
N ILE A 14 8.20 3.59 -13.90
CA ILE A 14 6.85 4.00 -14.28
C ILE A 14 6.80 4.21 -15.80
N GLY A 15 6.00 3.37 -16.46
CA GLY A 15 5.86 3.40 -17.93
C GLY A 15 4.98 4.55 -18.45
N ALA A 16 5.15 4.87 -19.72
CA ALA A 16 4.46 5.96 -20.42
C ALA A 16 2.92 5.79 -20.51
N GLY A 17 2.40 4.56 -20.29
CA GLY A 17 0.94 4.29 -20.25
C GLY A 17 0.27 4.68 -18.92
N THR A 18 1.01 5.18 -17.94
CA THR A 18 0.46 5.68 -16.67
C THR A 18 -0.33 6.97 -16.91
N THR A 19 -1.60 7.01 -16.45
CA THR A 19 -2.52 8.13 -16.70
C THR A 19 -2.30 9.33 -15.79
N ILE A 20 -1.67 9.15 -14.64
CA ILE A 20 -1.32 10.25 -13.73
C ILE A 20 -0.07 10.96 -14.26
N ALA A 21 -0.28 12.18 -14.72
CA ALA A 21 0.81 13.07 -15.13
C ALA A 21 1.57 13.63 -13.91
N GLU A 22 2.74 14.17 -14.14
CA GLU A 22 3.48 14.96 -13.15
C GLU A 22 4.00 16.25 -13.82
N PRO A 23 3.47 17.42 -13.46
CA PRO A 23 2.39 17.69 -12.47
C PRO A 23 1.05 17.07 -12.84
N SER A 24 0.29 16.62 -11.83
CA SER A 24 -1.09 16.21 -12.00
C SER A 24 -2.03 17.42 -12.07
N ALA A 25 -3.30 17.17 -12.39
CA ALA A 25 -4.32 18.23 -12.33
C ALA A 25 -4.47 18.75 -10.90
N GLY A 26 -4.14 20.02 -10.67
CA GLY A 26 -4.13 20.65 -9.33
C GLY A 26 -2.76 20.79 -8.70
N GLU A 27 -1.74 20.16 -9.22
CA GLU A 27 -0.36 20.38 -8.84
C GLU A 27 0.27 21.49 -9.68
N THR A 28 1.09 22.31 -9.05
CA THR A 28 1.87 23.38 -9.74
C THR A 28 3.35 23.18 -9.47
N ALA A 29 4.13 23.14 -10.54
CA ALA A 29 5.58 23.01 -10.41
C ALA A 29 6.19 24.27 -9.78
N TRP A 30 7.23 24.08 -8.97
CA TRP A 30 8.05 25.17 -8.47
C TRP A 30 8.88 25.78 -9.60
N ALA A 31 9.04 27.10 -9.56
CA ALA A 31 9.88 27.84 -10.48
C ALA A 31 10.74 28.85 -9.73
N SER A 32 11.94 29.14 -10.22
CA SER A 32 12.80 30.20 -9.71
C SER A 32 12.30 31.57 -10.15
N GLY A 33 12.62 32.64 -9.37
CA GLY A 33 12.21 34.00 -9.67
C GLY A 33 10.74 34.31 -9.37
N VAL A 34 10.02 33.42 -8.74
CA VAL A 34 8.61 33.58 -8.40
C VAL A 34 8.45 33.94 -6.91
N ALA A 35 7.57 34.91 -6.61
CA ALA A 35 7.18 35.22 -5.24
C ALA A 35 6.19 34.18 -4.70
N TYR A 36 6.47 33.66 -3.52
CA TYR A 36 5.65 32.67 -2.84
C TYR A 36 5.14 33.21 -1.50
N ALA A 37 3.87 32.95 -1.23
CA ALA A 37 3.22 33.25 0.04
C ALA A 37 3.23 32.06 0.97
N VAL A 38 3.09 32.30 2.29
CA VAL A 38 2.92 31.20 3.27
C VAL A 38 1.69 30.38 2.93
N GLY A 39 1.89 29.08 2.85
CA GLY A 39 0.84 28.13 2.52
C GLY A 39 0.81 27.69 1.05
N ASP A 40 1.54 28.37 0.15
CA ASP A 40 1.67 27.92 -1.23
C ASP A 40 2.26 26.53 -1.32
N ILE A 41 1.62 25.66 -2.11
CA ILE A 41 2.10 24.29 -2.38
C ILE A 41 2.67 24.23 -3.79
N ARG A 42 3.86 23.69 -3.90
CA ARG A 42 4.56 23.49 -5.18
C ARG A 42 5.19 22.11 -5.21
N ILE A 43 5.26 21.52 -6.38
CA ILE A 43 5.95 20.25 -6.58
C ILE A 43 7.33 20.43 -7.19
N ARG A 44 8.20 19.50 -6.90
CA ARG A 44 9.49 19.31 -7.57
C ARG A 44 9.49 17.98 -8.29
N THR A 45 9.47 18.01 -9.61
CA THR A 45 9.50 16.80 -10.46
C THR A 45 10.83 16.06 -10.35
N ALA A 46 11.92 16.76 -9.98
CA ALA A 46 13.23 16.13 -9.78
C ALA A 46 13.31 15.25 -8.52
N THR A 47 12.49 15.54 -7.51
CA THR A 47 12.43 14.79 -6.24
C THR A 47 11.12 14.06 -6.05
N HIS A 48 10.14 14.29 -6.95
CA HIS A 48 8.77 13.74 -6.88
C HIS A 48 8.06 14.06 -5.55
N ARG A 49 8.31 15.28 -5.02
CA ARG A 49 7.79 15.70 -3.70
C ARG A 49 7.03 17.02 -3.80
N LYS A 50 6.09 17.18 -2.87
CA LYS A 50 5.31 18.39 -2.63
C LYS A 50 5.94 19.17 -1.48
N TYR A 51 6.06 20.48 -1.67
CA TYR A 51 6.60 21.39 -0.68
C TYR A 51 5.61 22.49 -0.40
N LYS A 52 5.42 22.80 0.88
CA LYS A 52 4.59 23.91 1.35
C LYS A 52 5.49 25.07 1.78
N CYS A 53 5.21 26.26 1.27
CA CYS A 53 5.91 27.48 1.66
C CYS A 53 5.60 27.85 3.12
N ALA A 54 6.63 27.98 3.94
CA ALA A 54 6.53 28.33 5.36
C ALA A 54 6.81 29.81 5.62
N ALA A 55 7.54 30.50 4.73
CA ALA A 55 7.86 31.93 4.86
C ALA A 55 7.78 32.63 3.50
N VAL A 56 7.21 33.84 3.48
CA VAL A 56 7.12 34.67 2.27
C VAL A 56 8.50 34.96 1.73
N HIS A 57 8.72 34.68 0.45
CA HIS A 57 9.99 34.97 -0.22
C HIS A 57 9.82 34.96 -1.74
N THR A 58 10.80 35.54 -2.43
CA THR A 58 10.99 35.33 -3.87
C THR A 58 12.05 34.24 -4.04
N SER A 59 11.73 33.20 -4.77
CA SER A 59 12.63 32.06 -4.99
C SER A 59 13.82 32.48 -5.86
N ALA A 60 14.98 31.92 -5.58
CA ALA A 60 16.16 31.99 -6.44
C ALA A 60 16.36 30.60 -7.11
N ALA A 61 17.27 30.51 -8.07
CA ALA A 61 17.62 29.22 -8.69
C ALA A 61 18.18 28.22 -7.66
N THR A 62 18.83 28.74 -6.64
CA THR A 62 19.37 28.01 -5.47
C THR A 62 19.21 28.86 -4.22
N PRO A 63 18.85 28.26 -3.05
CA PRO A 63 18.52 26.85 -2.86
C PRO A 63 17.15 26.48 -3.44
N THR A 64 17.03 25.24 -3.89
CA THR A 64 15.76 24.64 -4.29
C THR A 64 14.95 24.19 -3.05
N PRO A 65 13.63 23.97 -3.13
CA PRO A 65 12.79 23.64 -1.97
C PRO A 65 13.32 22.49 -1.10
N GLU A 66 13.88 21.46 -1.71
CA GLU A 66 14.48 20.31 -1.00
C GLU A 66 15.72 20.67 -0.16
N ASN A 67 16.36 21.78 -0.47
CA ASN A 67 17.57 22.28 0.20
C ASN A 67 17.33 23.55 1.02
N ASP A 68 16.08 23.99 1.12
CA ASP A 68 15.67 25.20 1.85
C ASP A 68 14.63 24.90 2.93
N GLY A 69 15.03 24.15 3.95
CA GLY A 69 14.15 23.79 5.07
C GLY A 69 13.67 24.95 5.93
N THR A 70 14.20 26.17 5.72
CA THR A 70 13.75 27.38 6.43
C THR A 70 12.49 28.00 5.80
N ARG A 71 12.33 27.83 4.48
CA ARG A 71 11.24 28.43 3.71
C ARG A 71 10.25 27.38 3.19
N TRP A 72 10.68 26.14 3.06
CA TRP A 72 9.87 25.05 2.53
C TRP A 72 9.82 23.87 3.47
N VAL A 73 8.62 23.30 3.60
CA VAL A 73 8.37 22.07 4.36
C VAL A 73 7.91 21.01 3.38
N ASP A 74 8.57 19.86 3.39
CA ASP A 74 8.16 18.69 2.65
C ASP A 74 6.85 18.16 3.24
N ILE A 75 5.82 18.01 2.41
CA ILE A 75 4.48 17.54 2.82
C ILE A 75 4.08 16.19 2.20
N GLY A 76 4.98 15.56 1.45
CA GLY A 76 4.74 14.23 0.90
C GLY A 76 5.07 14.10 -0.59
N PRO A 77 4.76 12.94 -1.18
CA PRO A 77 5.01 12.68 -2.59
C PRO A 77 4.06 13.46 -3.51
N THR A 78 4.40 13.54 -4.80
CA THR A 78 3.46 13.98 -5.85
C THR A 78 2.36 12.94 -6.05
N ASP A 79 1.25 13.33 -6.67
CA ASP A 79 0.11 12.42 -6.89
C ASP A 79 0.52 11.18 -7.68
N ARG A 80 1.44 11.33 -8.65
CA ARG A 80 1.97 10.22 -9.42
C ARG A 80 2.74 9.21 -8.57
N MET A 81 3.46 9.68 -7.55
CA MET A 81 4.29 8.86 -6.66
C MET A 81 3.58 8.48 -5.36
N ALA A 82 2.39 9.02 -5.10
CA ALA A 82 1.63 8.73 -3.89
C ALA A 82 1.43 7.23 -3.59
N PRO A 83 1.16 6.34 -4.57
CA PRO A 83 0.99 4.92 -4.28
C PRO A 83 2.27 4.15 -3.93
N PHE A 84 3.43 4.81 -3.94
CA PHE A 84 4.74 4.18 -3.70
C PHE A 84 5.43 4.70 -2.44
N ASP A 85 4.74 5.51 -1.63
CA ASP A 85 5.23 5.91 -0.32
C ASP A 85 4.93 4.83 0.74
N ILE A 86 5.20 5.15 2.01
CA ILE A 86 4.96 4.25 3.14
C ILE A 86 3.59 4.46 3.80
N TYR A 87 2.76 5.38 3.29
CA TYR A 87 1.48 5.76 3.89
C TYR A 87 0.31 5.28 3.02
N THR A 88 -0.61 4.57 3.62
CA THR A 88 -1.82 4.11 2.91
C THR A 88 -2.88 5.20 2.75
N SER A 89 -2.70 6.32 3.45
CA SER A 89 -3.60 7.48 3.43
C SER A 89 -3.36 8.44 2.28
N THR A 90 -2.16 8.46 1.71
CA THR A 90 -1.86 9.18 0.48
C THR A 90 -2.42 8.41 -0.71
N GLN A 91 -3.11 9.10 -1.61
CA GLN A 91 -3.76 8.44 -2.74
C GLN A 91 -3.48 9.16 -4.05
N ALA A 92 -3.20 8.38 -5.10
CA ALA A 92 -3.36 8.84 -6.46
C ALA A 92 -4.83 8.73 -6.84
N THR A 93 -5.43 9.81 -7.29
CA THR A 93 -6.84 9.88 -7.64
C THR A 93 -7.06 10.37 -9.06
N ALA A 94 -8.10 9.87 -9.71
CA ALA A 94 -8.55 10.31 -11.03
C ALA A 94 -10.08 10.22 -11.12
N THR A 95 -10.64 10.62 -12.24
CA THR A 95 -12.07 10.51 -12.51
C THR A 95 -12.32 9.50 -13.61
N GLY A 96 -13.18 8.53 -13.34
CA GLY A 96 -13.59 7.49 -14.31
C GLY A 96 -12.59 6.37 -14.49
N SER A 97 -11.31 6.64 -14.73
CA SER A 97 -10.29 5.62 -14.94
C SER A 97 -8.91 6.07 -14.46
N LEU A 98 -8.17 5.14 -13.87
CA LEU A 98 -6.79 5.30 -13.42
C LEU A 98 -5.97 4.11 -13.89
N THR A 99 -4.85 4.35 -14.56
CA THR A 99 -3.95 3.29 -15.01
C THR A 99 -2.51 3.57 -14.58
N TYR A 100 -1.87 2.56 -14.02
CA TYR A 100 -0.42 2.50 -13.79
C TYR A 100 0.20 1.42 -14.67
N VAL A 101 1.27 1.76 -15.36
CA VAL A 101 2.14 0.82 -16.08
C VAL A 101 3.49 0.81 -15.39
N LEU A 102 3.92 -0.34 -14.89
CA LEU A 102 5.10 -0.48 -14.04
C LEU A 102 6.04 -1.56 -14.58
N LYS A 103 7.33 -1.30 -14.48
CA LYS A 103 8.42 -2.21 -14.90
C LYS A 103 9.35 -2.48 -13.71
N PRO A 104 8.87 -3.22 -12.70
CA PRO A 104 9.59 -3.38 -11.42
C PRO A 104 10.78 -4.35 -11.50
N GLY A 105 10.96 -5.05 -12.62
CA GLY A 105 11.91 -6.16 -12.71
C GLY A 105 11.33 -7.46 -12.16
N TYR A 106 12.09 -8.16 -11.32
CA TYR A 106 11.66 -9.44 -10.76
C TYR A 106 10.65 -9.25 -9.64
N PHE A 107 9.44 -9.75 -9.81
CA PHE A 107 8.41 -9.83 -8.77
C PHE A 107 7.49 -11.03 -9.06
N ASN A 108 6.85 -11.55 -8.02
CA ASN A 108 5.90 -12.67 -8.11
C ASN A 108 4.61 -12.42 -7.34
N SER A 109 4.49 -11.25 -6.70
CA SER A 109 3.33 -10.88 -5.89
C SER A 109 3.06 -9.38 -5.95
N LEU A 110 1.79 -9.05 -5.72
CA LEU A 110 1.26 -7.69 -5.73
C LEU A 110 0.22 -7.56 -4.63
N ALA A 111 0.32 -6.53 -3.80
CA ALA A 111 -0.74 -6.12 -2.88
C ALA A 111 -1.15 -4.68 -3.16
N LEU A 112 -2.45 -4.43 -3.11
CA LEU A 112 -3.07 -3.14 -3.37
C LEU A 112 -3.86 -2.71 -2.13
N TYR A 113 -3.71 -1.46 -1.73
CA TYR A 113 -4.39 -0.89 -0.56
C TYR A 113 -5.04 0.44 -0.89
N GLY A 114 -6.10 0.78 -0.15
CA GLY A 114 -6.79 2.06 -0.32
C GLY A 114 -7.46 2.17 -1.70
N LEU A 115 -8.04 1.08 -2.20
CA LEU A 115 -8.71 1.06 -3.50
C LEU A 115 -10.05 1.78 -3.43
N THR A 116 -10.29 2.63 -4.42
CA THR A 116 -11.57 3.29 -4.67
C THR A 116 -11.91 3.12 -6.15
N GLY A 117 -13.13 2.67 -6.45
CA GLY A 117 -13.56 2.42 -7.83
C GLY A 117 -14.61 1.33 -7.90
N ALA A 118 -15.02 0.94 -9.10
CA ALA A 118 -16.00 -0.13 -9.33
C ALA A 118 -15.34 -1.44 -9.76
N GLN A 119 -14.30 -1.35 -10.60
CA GLN A 119 -13.66 -2.53 -11.16
C GLN A 119 -12.14 -2.35 -11.18
N TYR A 120 -11.43 -3.47 -11.16
CA TYR A 120 -9.98 -3.53 -11.34
C TYR A 120 -9.61 -4.50 -12.47
N SER A 121 -8.48 -4.22 -13.09
CA SER A 121 -7.81 -5.13 -14.03
C SER A 121 -6.31 -5.08 -13.79
N VAL A 122 -5.71 -6.25 -13.57
CA VAL A 122 -4.27 -6.45 -13.40
C VAL A 122 -3.80 -7.34 -14.54
N THR A 123 -2.89 -6.86 -15.35
CA THR A 123 -2.29 -7.62 -16.46
C THR A 123 -0.78 -7.55 -16.36
N VAL A 124 -0.12 -8.69 -16.41
CA VAL A 124 1.34 -8.77 -16.47
C VAL A 124 1.76 -9.39 -17.79
N ARG A 125 2.69 -8.72 -18.47
CA ARG A 125 3.32 -9.17 -19.70
C ARG A 125 4.75 -9.61 -19.43
N ASP A 126 5.28 -10.49 -20.24
CA ASP A 126 6.67 -10.99 -20.15
C ASP A 126 7.70 -9.89 -20.43
N ALA A 127 7.34 -8.91 -21.29
CA ALA A 127 8.10 -7.72 -21.61
C ALA A 127 7.14 -6.61 -22.07
N PRO A 128 7.61 -5.35 -22.19
CA PRO A 128 6.83 -4.26 -22.76
C PRO A 128 6.27 -4.62 -24.14
N GLY A 129 4.93 -4.61 -24.25
CA GLY A 129 4.22 -5.01 -25.49
C GLY A 129 4.25 -6.51 -25.81
N GLY A 130 4.81 -7.35 -24.95
CA GLY A 130 4.92 -8.79 -25.12
C GLY A 130 3.66 -9.58 -24.75
N ALA A 131 3.80 -10.90 -24.63
CA ALA A 131 2.69 -11.79 -24.32
C ALA A 131 2.17 -11.60 -22.91
N VAL A 132 0.87 -11.76 -22.69
CA VAL A 132 0.27 -11.75 -21.37
C VAL A 132 0.57 -13.06 -20.66
N ILE A 133 1.24 -12.98 -19.51
CA ILE A 133 1.61 -14.15 -18.68
C ILE A 133 0.73 -14.29 -17.43
N TYR A 134 0.06 -13.21 -17.03
CA TYR A 134 -0.87 -13.20 -15.91
C TYR A 134 -1.95 -12.15 -16.13
N ALA A 135 -3.20 -12.49 -15.86
CA ALA A 135 -4.30 -11.55 -15.90
C ALA A 135 -5.34 -11.86 -14.82
N ARG A 136 -5.81 -10.82 -14.15
CA ARG A 136 -6.92 -10.87 -13.18
C ARG A 136 -7.75 -9.61 -13.31
N SER A 137 -9.06 -9.76 -13.25
CA SER A 137 -10.01 -8.65 -13.21
C SER A 137 -11.19 -8.99 -12.33
N GLY A 138 -11.88 -7.98 -11.85
CA GLY A 138 -13.05 -8.18 -11.00
C GLY A 138 -13.64 -6.87 -10.52
N PHE A 139 -14.68 -6.99 -9.70
CA PHE A 139 -15.34 -5.87 -9.07
C PHE A 139 -14.67 -5.55 -7.72
N LEU A 140 -14.65 -4.27 -7.37
CA LEU A 140 -14.18 -3.76 -6.06
C LEU A 140 -15.35 -3.71 -5.06
N VAL A 141 -16.11 -4.79 -5.04
CA VAL A 141 -17.29 -4.96 -4.18
C VAL A 141 -17.24 -6.37 -3.61
N ASP A 142 -17.59 -6.51 -2.33
CA ASP A 142 -17.74 -7.81 -1.70
C ASP A 142 -18.89 -8.60 -2.34
N ASP A 143 -18.67 -9.90 -2.50
CA ASP A 143 -19.72 -10.78 -2.94
C ASP A 143 -20.79 -10.88 -1.83
N PRO A 144 -22.07 -10.68 -2.14
CA PRO A 144 -23.13 -10.81 -1.17
C PRO A 144 -23.23 -12.25 -0.64
N LEU A 145 -23.40 -12.40 0.68
CA LEU A 145 -23.47 -13.71 1.33
C LEU A 145 -24.79 -14.45 1.03
N GLY A 146 -25.80 -13.73 0.51
CA GLY A 146 -27.10 -14.32 0.18
C GLY A 146 -28.02 -13.39 -0.59
N TRP A 147 -29.17 -13.93 -1.01
CA TRP A 147 -30.17 -13.20 -1.78
C TRP A 147 -30.69 -11.95 -1.08
N TYR A 148 -30.80 -11.96 0.25
CA TYR A 148 -31.25 -10.81 1.03
C TYR A 148 -30.22 -9.67 0.94
N GLU A 149 -28.94 -9.96 1.13
CA GLU A 149 -27.88 -8.98 1.00
C GLU A 149 -27.80 -8.43 -0.42
N TYR A 150 -27.88 -9.31 -1.41
CA TYR A 150 -27.87 -8.92 -2.82
C TYR A 150 -28.99 -7.93 -3.18
N LEU A 151 -30.19 -8.13 -2.64
CA LEU A 151 -31.38 -7.32 -3.00
C LEU A 151 -31.56 -6.09 -2.12
N PHE A 152 -31.16 -6.12 -0.85
CA PHE A 152 -31.58 -5.14 0.15
C PHE A 152 -30.41 -4.44 0.89
N THR A 153 -29.16 -4.83 0.68
CA THR A 153 -28.03 -4.16 1.32
C THR A 153 -27.18 -3.39 0.34
N THR A 154 -26.54 -2.33 0.85
CA THR A 154 -25.57 -1.57 0.07
C THR A 154 -24.32 -2.40 -0.12
N ALA A 155 -23.83 -2.48 -1.33
CA ALA A 155 -22.59 -3.15 -1.68
C ALA A 155 -21.41 -2.58 -0.86
N ARG A 156 -20.61 -3.45 -0.23
CA ARG A 156 -19.44 -3.05 0.55
C ARG A 156 -18.23 -2.95 -0.35
N PRO A 157 -17.51 -1.80 -0.34
CA PRO A 157 -16.34 -1.65 -1.18
C PRO A 157 -15.16 -2.48 -0.65
N VAL A 158 -14.46 -3.16 -1.56
CA VAL A 158 -13.20 -3.85 -1.29
C VAL A 158 -12.06 -2.87 -1.43
N GLY A 159 -11.39 -2.55 -0.33
CA GLY A 159 -10.27 -1.60 -0.31
C GLY A 159 -8.89 -2.24 -0.40
N LYS A 160 -8.78 -3.57 -0.38
CA LYS A 160 -7.50 -4.30 -0.36
C LYS A 160 -7.57 -5.52 -1.25
N LEU A 161 -6.52 -5.76 -2.03
CA LEU A 161 -6.39 -6.95 -2.87
C LEU A 161 -4.96 -7.50 -2.79
N VAL A 162 -4.81 -8.81 -2.84
CA VAL A 162 -3.50 -9.49 -2.91
C VAL A 162 -3.51 -10.47 -4.07
N PHE A 163 -2.47 -10.44 -4.85
CA PHE A 163 -2.23 -11.34 -5.98
C PHE A 163 -0.89 -12.04 -5.78
N THR A 164 -0.89 -13.35 -5.89
CA THR A 164 0.28 -14.21 -5.75
C THR A 164 0.40 -15.12 -6.97
N GLY A 165 1.55 -15.78 -7.10
CA GLY A 165 1.76 -16.73 -8.20
C GLY A 165 1.93 -16.06 -9.56
N ILE A 166 2.40 -14.81 -9.59
CA ILE A 166 2.75 -14.11 -10.83
C ILE A 166 4.05 -14.72 -11.36
N PRO A 167 4.11 -15.18 -12.63
CA PRO A 167 5.32 -15.74 -13.21
C PRO A 167 6.46 -14.71 -13.26
N ILE A 168 7.61 -15.06 -12.69
CA ILE A 168 8.78 -14.18 -12.63
C ILE A 168 9.38 -13.99 -14.02
N ARG A 169 9.56 -12.73 -14.43
CA ARG A 169 10.24 -12.33 -15.65
C ARG A 169 11.09 -11.08 -15.41
N PRO A 170 12.32 -11.01 -15.95
CA PRO A 170 13.24 -9.87 -15.71
C PRO A 170 12.75 -8.56 -16.34
N ALA A 171 12.00 -8.63 -17.45
CA ALA A 171 11.48 -7.49 -18.18
C ALA A 171 9.96 -7.35 -18.03
N ALA A 172 9.36 -7.93 -16.97
CA ALA A 172 7.93 -7.91 -16.77
C ALA A 172 7.36 -6.48 -16.77
N GLU A 173 6.23 -6.32 -17.45
CA GLU A 173 5.44 -5.09 -17.43
C GLU A 173 4.09 -5.37 -16.79
N LEU A 174 3.82 -4.71 -15.67
CA LEU A 174 2.53 -4.74 -15.00
C LEU A 174 1.68 -3.57 -15.47
N THR A 175 0.45 -3.83 -15.88
CA THR A 175 -0.59 -2.82 -16.10
C THR A 175 -1.70 -3.02 -15.09
N LEU A 176 -1.90 -2.04 -14.23
CA LEU A 176 -2.99 -1.96 -13.26
C LEU A 176 -3.98 -0.88 -13.74
N THR A 177 -5.23 -1.24 -13.93
CA THR A 177 -6.29 -0.29 -14.28
C THR A 177 -7.42 -0.40 -13.27
N LEU A 178 -7.85 0.74 -12.76
CA LEU A 178 -9.06 0.90 -11.95
C LEU A 178 -10.06 1.71 -12.76
N THR A 179 -11.33 1.32 -12.71
CA THR A 179 -12.40 2.03 -13.40
C THR A 179 -13.61 2.25 -12.50
N ALA A 180 -14.34 3.32 -12.75
CA ALA A 180 -15.64 3.63 -12.17
C ALA A 180 -16.59 4.17 -13.23
N ALA A 181 -17.84 4.41 -12.88
CA ALA A 181 -18.78 5.09 -13.75
C ALA A 181 -18.28 6.50 -14.12
N ALA A 182 -18.73 7.01 -15.25
CA ALA A 182 -18.35 8.35 -15.70
C ALA A 182 -18.63 9.41 -14.61
N GLY A 183 -17.63 10.26 -14.34
CA GLY A 183 -17.72 11.28 -13.32
C GLY A 183 -17.48 10.80 -11.87
N GLN A 184 -17.36 9.50 -11.63
CA GLN A 184 -17.07 8.97 -10.30
C GLN A 184 -15.56 8.90 -10.04
N PRO A 185 -15.12 9.10 -8.78
CA PRO A 185 -13.73 9.04 -8.42
C PRO A 185 -13.20 7.61 -8.48
N VAL A 186 -11.95 7.47 -8.89
CA VAL A 186 -11.12 6.28 -8.75
C VAL A 186 -9.85 6.64 -8.00
N GLY A 187 -9.34 5.75 -7.19
CA GLY A 187 -8.14 6.02 -6.41
C GLY A 187 -7.42 4.77 -5.98
N ILE A 188 -6.13 4.94 -5.72
CA ILE A 188 -5.27 3.91 -5.14
C ILE A 188 -4.36 4.54 -4.10
N GLY A 189 -4.38 3.98 -2.88
CA GLY A 189 -3.51 4.44 -1.80
C GLY A 189 -2.11 3.87 -1.91
N MET A 190 -1.96 2.56 -2.15
CA MET A 190 -0.64 1.95 -2.19
C MET A 190 -0.58 0.74 -3.13
N ILE A 191 0.55 0.64 -3.84
CA ILE A 191 0.92 -0.48 -4.71
C ILE A 191 2.20 -1.10 -4.14
N VAL A 192 2.10 -2.30 -3.58
CA VAL A 192 3.22 -3.06 -3.05
C VAL A 192 3.49 -4.22 -4.00
N MET A 193 4.67 -4.24 -4.60
CA MET A 193 5.12 -5.33 -5.47
C MET A 193 6.42 -5.90 -4.95
N GLY A 194 6.60 -7.21 -5.05
CA GLY A 194 7.83 -7.80 -4.59
C GLY A 194 7.84 -9.30 -4.59
N ASP A 195 8.74 -9.84 -3.79
CA ASP A 195 8.91 -11.26 -3.63
C ASP A 195 7.96 -11.82 -2.57
N TYR A 196 7.22 -12.85 -2.95
CA TYR A 196 6.36 -13.58 -2.04
C TYR A 196 7.19 -14.53 -1.19
N ILE A 197 7.11 -14.35 0.10
CA ILE A 197 7.86 -15.15 1.07
C ILE A 197 6.87 -15.75 2.05
N PRO A 198 6.55 -17.04 1.93
CA PRO A 198 5.80 -17.75 2.94
C PRO A 198 6.69 -17.96 4.18
N LEU A 199 6.14 -17.72 5.37
CA LEU A 199 6.86 -18.04 6.63
C LEU A 199 6.98 -19.54 6.87
N ILE A 200 6.11 -20.30 6.22
CA ILE A 200 6.14 -21.77 6.22
C ILE A 200 6.33 -22.19 4.78
N SER A 201 7.33 -23.01 4.50
CA SER A 201 7.56 -23.56 3.16
C SER A 201 6.34 -24.34 2.68
N ASP A 202 6.04 -24.26 1.39
CA ASP A 202 5.00 -25.06 0.74
C ASP A 202 5.26 -26.57 0.84
N GLU A 203 6.52 -26.97 1.14
CA GLU A 203 6.92 -28.35 1.38
C GLU A 203 6.54 -28.84 2.79
N ALA A 204 6.16 -27.95 3.71
CA ALA A 204 5.74 -28.35 5.05
C ALA A 204 4.42 -29.13 4.98
N GLN A 205 4.41 -30.32 5.57
CA GLN A 205 3.22 -31.18 5.59
C GLN A 205 2.07 -30.61 6.42
N TRP A 206 2.37 -29.69 7.33
CA TRP A 206 1.41 -29.04 8.22
C TRP A 206 1.94 -27.68 8.70
N GLY A 207 1.07 -26.90 9.29
CA GLY A 207 1.40 -25.59 9.83
C GLY A 207 0.53 -24.50 9.20
N GLY A 208 0.66 -23.29 9.71
CA GLY A 208 -0.10 -22.14 9.20
C GLY A 208 -0.35 -21.10 10.27
N THR A 209 -1.07 -20.06 9.87
CA THR A 209 -1.63 -19.10 10.80
C THR A 209 -2.72 -19.77 11.62
N GLN A 210 -2.58 -19.73 12.94
CA GLN A 210 -3.57 -20.31 13.84
C GLN A 210 -4.88 -19.51 13.83
N TYR A 211 -5.97 -20.20 14.14
CA TYR A 211 -7.22 -19.52 14.51
C TYR A 211 -6.99 -18.66 15.75
N GLY A 212 -7.64 -17.49 15.82
CA GLY A 212 -7.39 -16.50 16.87
C GLY A 212 -6.51 -15.34 16.41
N ALA A 213 -6.03 -15.37 15.16
CA ALA A 213 -5.46 -14.17 14.54
C ALA A 213 -6.48 -13.03 14.60
N SER A 214 -6.04 -11.84 15.01
CA SER A 214 -6.90 -10.68 15.21
C SER A 214 -6.39 -9.46 14.46
N ALA A 215 -7.33 -8.71 13.90
CA ALA A 215 -7.09 -7.41 13.28
C ALA A 215 -7.75 -6.34 14.16
N GLU A 216 -6.95 -5.43 14.69
CA GLU A 216 -7.41 -4.36 15.58
C GLU A 216 -7.39 -3.03 14.85
N PRO A 217 -8.56 -2.42 14.55
CA PRO A 217 -8.63 -1.07 14.00
C PRO A 217 -8.26 -0.04 15.08
N VAL A 218 -7.26 0.79 14.78
CA VAL A 218 -6.80 1.86 15.66
C VAL A 218 -7.09 3.20 15.00
N THR A 219 -7.80 4.09 15.70
CA THR A 219 -8.03 5.46 15.23
C THR A 219 -7.01 6.43 15.83
N TYR A 220 -6.52 7.35 15.00
CA TYR A 220 -5.69 8.47 15.44
C TYR A 220 -6.48 9.77 15.51
N SER A 221 -7.81 9.71 15.43
CA SER A 221 -8.70 10.86 15.59
C SER A 221 -8.51 11.46 16.99
N TYR A 222 -8.41 12.78 17.04
CA TYR A 222 -8.33 13.50 18.31
C TYR A 222 -9.76 13.76 18.82
N ILE A 223 -10.03 13.29 20.02
CA ILE A 223 -11.32 13.45 20.71
C ILE A 223 -11.06 14.26 21.97
N LYS A 224 -11.70 15.42 22.09
CA LYS A 224 -11.63 16.29 23.26
C LYS A 224 -13.03 16.51 23.80
N THR A 225 -13.24 16.25 25.10
CA THR A 225 -14.43 16.70 25.82
C THR A 225 -14.16 18.11 26.35
N ASN A 226 -15.02 19.05 26.04
CA ASN A 226 -14.96 20.43 26.52
C ASN A 226 -15.57 20.52 27.91
N ASP A 227 -15.34 21.64 28.61
CA ASP A 227 -15.80 21.86 30.00
C ASP A 227 -17.35 21.93 30.10
N ASP A 228 -18.03 22.24 29.01
CA ASP A 228 -19.49 22.24 28.88
C ASP A 228 -20.11 20.85 28.61
N GLY A 229 -19.28 19.79 28.57
CA GLY A 229 -19.69 18.42 28.26
C GLY A 229 -19.82 18.12 26.76
N THR A 230 -19.64 19.09 25.86
CA THR A 230 -19.62 18.85 24.42
C THR A 230 -18.33 18.14 23.98
N THR A 231 -18.43 17.37 22.91
CA THR A 231 -17.27 16.63 22.36
C THR A 231 -16.84 17.20 21.01
N SER A 232 -15.59 17.61 20.91
CA SER A 232 -14.95 18.02 19.66
C SER A 232 -14.17 16.85 19.08
N ILE A 233 -14.42 16.50 17.80
CA ILE A 233 -13.77 15.38 17.11
C ILE A 233 -13.04 15.92 15.90
N VAL A 234 -11.71 15.71 15.85
CA VAL A 234 -10.90 15.92 14.66
C VAL A 234 -10.63 14.56 14.04
N LYS A 235 -11.35 14.24 12.97
CA LYS A 235 -11.19 12.96 12.27
C LYS A 235 -9.80 12.87 11.63
N ARG A 236 -9.13 11.74 11.85
CA ARG A 236 -7.89 11.37 11.21
C ARG A 236 -8.00 9.96 10.64
N HIS A 237 -7.06 9.57 9.83
CA HIS A 237 -7.02 8.21 9.28
C HIS A 237 -6.86 7.17 10.40
N SER A 238 -7.31 5.95 10.11
CA SER A 238 -7.16 4.79 11.00
C SER A 238 -6.17 3.80 10.38
N ALA A 239 -5.44 3.09 11.23
CA ALA A 239 -4.62 1.94 10.84
C ALA A 239 -5.27 0.65 11.36
N THR A 240 -4.80 -0.47 10.85
CA THR A 240 -5.17 -1.80 11.37
C THR A 240 -3.91 -2.47 11.86
N ASN A 241 -3.84 -2.80 13.17
CA ASN A 241 -2.80 -3.65 13.70
C ASN A 241 -3.19 -5.11 13.51
N LEU A 242 -2.20 -5.96 13.31
CA LEU A 242 -2.39 -7.40 13.14
C LEU A 242 -1.63 -8.16 14.21
N ASN A 243 -2.35 -9.04 14.91
CA ASN A 243 -1.76 -9.99 15.84
C ASN A 243 -2.07 -11.40 15.34
N ALA A 244 -1.04 -12.20 15.09
CA ALA A 244 -1.21 -13.55 14.57
C ALA A 244 -0.17 -14.50 15.17
N SER A 245 -0.61 -15.72 15.48
CA SER A 245 0.27 -16.83 15.83
C SER A 245 0.40 -17.76 14.65
N VAL A 246 1.63 -18.16 14.35
CA VAL A 246 1.95 -19.08 13.26
C VAL A 246 2.63 -20.30 13.85
N VAL A 247 2.10 -21.48 13.60
CA VAL A 247 2.70 -22.76 14.04
C VAL A 247 3.30 -23.46 12.86
N MET A 248 4.46 -24.04 13.05
CA MET A 248 5.24 -24.69 12.00
C MET A 248 6.05 -25.89 12.53
N PRO A 249 6.46 -26.81 11.65
CA PRO A 249 7.47 -27.79 12.01
C PRO A 249 8.75 -27.09 12.47
N ARG A 250 9.39 -27.63 13.51
CA ARG A 250 10.58 -27.04 14.12
C ARG A 250 11.70 -26.77 13.11
N GLU A 251 11.85 -27.62 12.10
CA GLU A 251 12.86 -27.51 11.05
C GLU A 251 12.74 -26.23 10.21
N HIS A 252 11.53 -25.62 10.14
CA HIS A 252 11.31 -24.36 9.44
C HIS A 252 11.52 -23.11 10.30
N ALA A 253 11.68 -23.27 11.62
CA ALA A 253 11.73 -22.14 12.57
C ALA A 253 12.91 -21.20 12.29
N ASP A 254 14.11 -21.73 12.03
CA ASP A 254 15.29 -20.92 11.77
C ASP A 254 15.19 -20.16 10.43
N ALA A 255 14.58 -20.76 9.41
CA ALA A 255 14.33 -20.10 8.13
C ALA A 255 13.31 -18.95 8.30
N ALA A 256 12.25 -19.19 9.04
CA ALA A 256 11.26 -18.17 9.36
C ALA A 256 11.86 -17.02 10.19
N LEU A 257 12.71 -17.33 11.19
CA LEU A 257 13.43 -16.32 11.97
C LEU A 257 14.31 -15.44 11.09
N LYS A 258 15.10 -16.02 10.19
CA LYS A 258 15.93 -15.26 9.24
C LYS A 258 15.11 -14.38 8.31
N THR A 259 13.97 -14.88 7.86
CA THR A 259 13.04 -14.10 7.04
C THR A 259 12.50 -12.91 7.79
N LEU A 260 12.05 -13.10 9.04
CA LEU A 260 11.56 -12.01 9.89
C LEU A 260 12.65 -10.98 10.19
N GLN A 261 13.87 -11.41 10.52
CA GLN A 261 15.00 -10.51 10.75
C GLN A 261 15.29 -9.61 9.54
N ARG A 262 15.09 -10.12 8.32
CA ARG A 262 15.27 -9.34 7.09
C ARG A 262 14.25 -8.23 6.91
N VAL A 263 13.04 -8.38 7.46
CA VAL A 263 11.91 -7.47 7.23
C VAL A 263 11.49 -6.65 8.44
N LEU A 264 12.09 -6.87 9.63
CA LEU A 264 11.72 -6.16 10.86
C LEU A 264 11.90 -4.65 10.80
N ASP A 265 12.89 -4.17 10.04
CA ASP A 265 13.29 -2.75 10.03
C ASP A 265 12.52 -1.91 8.99
N ARG A 266 11.63 -2.53 8.24
CA ARG A 266 10.93 -1.87 7.13
C ARG A 266 9.47 -2.25 7.05
N PRO A 267 8.63 -1.35 6.51
CA PRO A 267 7.23 -1.68 6.27
C PRO A 267 7.12 -2.68 5.10
N VAL A 268 6.37 -3.75 5.33
CA VAL A 268 6.08 -4.79 4.33
C VAL A 268 4.61 -5.22 4.42
N ALA A 269 4.11 -5.88 3.38
CA ALA A 269 2.76 -6.42 3.41
C ALA A 269 2.75 -7.79 4.09
N PHE A 270 1.92 -7.93 5.13
CA PHE A 270 1.63 -9.17 5.83
C PHE A 270 0.22 -9.63 5.48
N PHE A 271 0.03 -10.89 5.18
CA PHE A 271 -1.30 -11.45 4.95
C PHE A 271 -1.37 -12.93 5.30
N ALA A 272 -2.52 -13.38 5.82
CA ALA A 272 -2.72 -14.77 6.18
C ALA A 272 -2.95 -15.64 4.95
N THR A 273 -3.85 -15.21 4.07
CA THR A 273 -4.21 -15.87 2.81
C THR A 273 -4.67 -14.83 1.78
N PRO A 274 -4.48 -15.07 0.48
CA PRO A 274 -5.03 -14.20 -0.57
C PRO A 274 -6.54 -14.41 -0.78
N SER A 275 -7.17 -15.36 -0.08
CA SER A 275 -8.59 -15.67 -0.22
C SER A 275 -9.47 -14.56 0.32
N ARG A 276 -10.62 -14.33 -0.32
CA ARG A 276 -11.65 -13.39 0.16
C ARG A 276 -12.16 -13.76 1.55
N GLY A 277 -12.60 -12.77 2.31
CA GLY A 277 -13.10 -12.92 3.68
C GLY A 277 -12.01 -12.88 4.75
N TYR A 278 -10.75 -12.71 4.35
CA TYR A 278 -9.61 -12.55 5.24
C TYR A 278 -8.85 -11.23 5.03
N GLU A 279 -9.49 -10.24 4.38
CA GLU A 279 -8.90 -8.93 4.08
C GLU A 279 -8.49 -8.16 5.36
N GLY A 280 -9.18 -8.44 6.48
CA GLY A 280 -8.79 -7.91 7.80
C GLY A 280 -7.40 -8.34 8.25
N LEU A 281 -6.96 -9.54 7.84
CA LEU A 281 -5.63 -10.09 8.11
C LEU A 281 -4.58 -9.72 7.04
N ASN A 282 -4.91 -8.78 6.17
CA ASN A 282 -4.00 -8.19 5.19
C ASN A 282 -3.66 -6.77 5.63
N VAL A 283 -2.42 -6.56 6.07
CA VAL A 283 -1.95 -5.32 6.67
C VAL A 283 -0.58 -4.96 6.10
N PHE A 284 -0.45 -3.71 5.67
CA PHE A 284 0.85 -3.11 5.39
C PHE A 284 1.35 -2.44 6.66
N GLY A 285 2.54 -2.81 7.12
CA GLY A 285 3.04 -2.31 8.38
C GLY A 285 4.43 -2.82 8.75
N ILE A 286 4.84 -2.47 9.94
CA ILE A 286 6.13 -2.86 10.52
C ILE A 286 5.86 -3.90 11.62
N ALA A 287 6.55 -5.03 11.56
CA ALA A 287 6.53 -6.01 12.65
C ALA A 287 7.27 -5.43 13.87
N SER A 288 6.56 -5.27 14.99
CA SER A 288 7.12 -4.68 16.20
C SER A 288 7.90 -5.68 17.04
N SER A 289 7.44 -6.92 17.08
CA SER A 289 8.14 -8.05 17.70
C SER A 289 7.61 -9.34 17.09
N SER A 290 8.46 -10.34 16.98
CA SER A 290 8.09 -11.64 16.44
C SER A 290 8.90 -12.73 17.15
N PRO A 291 8.62 -13.01 18.43
CA PRO A 291 9.34 -14.04 19.16
C PRO A 291 9.07 -15.41 18.54
N VAL A 292 10.14 -16.17 18.35
CA VAL A 292 10.07 -17.56 17.89
C VAL A 292 10.20 -18.46 19.11
N GLY A 293 9.16 -19.22 19.42
CA GLY A 293 9.13 -20.22 20.47
C GLY A 293 9.41 -21.61 19.91
N TYR A 294 10.33 -22.33 20.53
CA TYR A 294 10.57 -23.75 20.25
C TYR A 294 9.77 -24.56 21.27
N ASP A 295 8.48 -24.75 20.98
CA ASP A 295 7.51 -25.22 21.96
C ASP A 295 7.65 -26.72 22.29
N SER A 296 8.18 -27.51 21.33
CA SER A 296 8.43 -28.94 21.53
C SER A 296 9.49 -29.46 20.57
N PHE A 297 9.78 -30.75 20.66
CA PHE A 297 10.68 -31.43 19.74
C PHE A 297 10.18 -31.35 18.27
N GLY A 298 8.87 -31.34 18.06
CA GLY A 298 8.27 -31.42 16.72
C GLY A 298 7.77 -30.08 16.18
N HIS A 299 7.50 -29.06 17.00
CA HIS A 299 6.90 -27.81 16.54
C HIS A 299 7.46 -26.57 17.19
N ALA A 300 7.40 -25.49 16.46
CA ALA A 300 7.71 -24.13 16.87
C ALA A 300 6.55 -23.20 16.56
N SER A 301 6.44 -22.12 17.31
CA SER A 301 5.46 -21.07 17.08
C SER A 301 6.12 -19.70 16.95
N ILE A 302 5.50 -18.82 16.19
CA ILE A 302 5.89 -17.43 16.04
C ILE A 302 4.68 -16.55 16.33
N ASN A 303 4.82 -15.62 17.24
CA ASN A 303 3.81 -14.58 17.48
C ASN A 303 4.22 -13.31 16.75
N ILE A 304 3.43 -12.91 15.76
CA ILE A 304 3.69 -11.76 14.91
C ILE A 304 2.76 -10.63 15.30
N ASN A 305 3.34 -9.51 15.71
CA ASN A 305 2.62 -8.28 15.99
C ASN A 305 3.02 -7.24 14.95
N VAL A 306 2.09 -6.86 14.08
CA VAL A 306 2.31 -5.86 13.03
C VAL A 306 1.58 -4.58 13.40
N LYS A 307 2.32 -3.49 13.46
CA LYS A 307 1.76 -2.15 13.56
C LYS A 307 1.46 -1.65 12.16
N GLY A 308 0.18 -1.48 11.84
CA GLY A 308 -0.26 -0.94 10.57
C GLY A 308 0.14 0.52 10.39
N LEU A 309 0.46 0.91 9.17
CA LEU A 309 0.74 2.28 8.77
C LEU A 309 -0.53 2.93 8.19
N ILE A 310 -0.59 4.28 8.30
CA ILE A 310 -1.72 5.09 7.83
C ILE A 310 -1.42 5.61 6.43
#